data_579bb40130d0da9af0628be73e8df64f
#
_entry.id   579bb40130d0da9af0628be73e8df64f
#
_cell.length_a   1.000
_cell.length_b   1.000
_cell.length_c   1.000
_cell.angle_alpha   90.00
_cell.angle_beta   90.00
_cell.angle_gamma   90.00
#
_symmetry.space_group_name_H-M   'P 1'
#
loop_
_entity.id
_entity.type
_entity.pdbx_description
1 polymer ?
#
loop_
_entity_poly.entity_id
_entity_poly.type
_entity_poly.pdbx_seq_one_letter_code
_entity_poly.pdbx_strand_id
1 'polypeptide(L)'
;EEKTPAAKTESSKPKTANNSQKQAVSHKKATTSRTVRVDIEKLDMLMNQVSELIIAKNSLVAMSSSDGENNNNQSFHEQIEYLERITTNLHESVMKVRMVPIESVTQKYPRMIRDLSRTLNKKMNLVITGEDTELDRTVVDQIGDPLQHLLRNSADHGLESNEVRLERGKPEIGTIFLNAYQEGNNVVIKVGDDGNGIDTEAVKTVSYTHLRA
;
A
#
# COMPACT_ATOMS: atom_id res chain seq x y z
N GLU A 1 -14.27 -29.35 -65.85
CA GLU A 1 -13.20 -29.32 -66.86
C GLU A 1 -12.27 -28.19 -66.45
N GLU A 2 -11.09 -28.30 -66.18
CA GLU A 2 -9.98 -29.22 -66.35
C GLU A 2 -8.68 -28.41 -66.12
N LYS A 3 -7.86 -28.96 -65.24
CA LYS A 3 -6.39 -28.96 -65.28
C LYS A 3 -5.51 -27.74 -64.99
N THR A 4 -4.83 -27.90 -63.83
CA THR A 4 -3.38 -27.60 -63.62
C THR A 4 -2.47 -28.18 -64.74
N PRO A 5 -1.17 -27.80 -64.95
CA PRO A 5 -0.13 -27.73 -63.93
C PRO A 5 1.09 -26.76 -64.18
N ALA A 6 1.84 -26.53 -63.08
CA ALA A 6 3.31 -26.55 -62.90
C ALA A 6 4.30 -26.01 -63.92
N ALA A 7 5.33 -25.26 -63.48
CA ALA A 7 6.76 -25.59 -63.37
C ALA A 7 7.65 -24.33 -63.21
N LYS A 8 8.48 -24.31 -62.17
CA LYS A 8 9.96 -24.22 -62.06
C LYS A 8 10.72 -23.37 -63.07
N THR A 9 11.60 -22.49 -62.57
CA THR A 9 13.08 -22.45 -62.69
C THR A 9 13.59 -21.13 -62.13
N GLU A 10 14.39 -21.14 -61.13
CA GLU A 10 15.84 -21.00 -60.89
C GLU A 10 16.53 -19.79 -61.52
N SER A 11 17.40 -19.22 -60.66
CA SER A 11 18.73 -18.64 -60.92
C SER A 11 18.84 -17.13 -61.09
N SER A 12 19.42 -16.37 -60.17
CA SER A 12 20.87 -16.07 -60.05
C SER A 12 21.10 -14.83 -59.20
N LYS A 13 22.06 -14.93 -58.28
CA LYS A 13 22.77 -13.80 -57.65
C LYS A 13 23.67 -13.07 -58.65
N PRO A 14 24.02 -11.78 -58.41
CA PRO A 14 25.26 -11.55 -57.68
C PRO A 14 25.29 -10.34 -56.73
N LYS A 15 26.25 -10.45 -55.85
CA LYS A 15 26.92 -9.57 -54.87
C LYS A 15 27.12 -8.11 -55.30
N THR A 16 27.01 -7.17 -54.33
CA THR A 16 28.13 -6.38 -53.73
C THR A 16 27.66 -5.35 -52.72
N ALA A 17 28.26 -5.41 -51.60
CA ALA A 17 29.09 -4.46 -50.84
C ALA A 17 28.40 -3.40 -49.96
N ASN A 18 28.54 -3.62 -48.64
CA ASN A 18 29.10 -2.67 -47.65
C ASN A 18 28.41 -1.33 -47.42
N ASN A 19 27.74 -1.19 -46.25
CA ASN A 19 28.20 -0.14 -45.32
C ASN A 19 27.78 -0.47 -43.88
N SER A 20 28.77 -0.47 -43.03
CA SER A 20 28.70 -0.72 -41.61
C SER A 20 28.09 0.49 -40.87
N GLN A 21 26.96 0.32 -40.21
CA GLN A 21 26.62 1.15 -39.05
C GLN A 21 26.34 0.23 -37.87
N LYS A 22 27.34 0.16 -37.00
CA LYS A 22 27.24 -0.40 -35.66
C LYS A 22 26.24 0.46 -34.84
N GLN A 23 25.03 0.00 -34.69
CA GLN A 23 24.18 0.44 -33.59
C GLN A 23 24.62 -0.32 -32.34
N ALA A 24 25.17 0.42 -31.39
CA ALA A 24 25.49 -0.04 -30.05
C ALA A 24 24.18 -0.43 -29.34
N VAL A 25 23.93 -1.72 -29.25
CA VAL A 25 22.89 -2.26 -28.38
C VAL A 25 23.39 -2.12 -26.95
N SER A 26 22.90 -1.07 -26.28
CA SER A 26 23.07 -0.90 -24.86
C SER A 26 22.41 -2.10 -24.13
N HIS A 27 23.21 -3.04 -23.72
CA HIS A 27 22.80 -4.06 -22.76
C HIS A 27 22.44 -3.37 -21.43
N LYS A 28 21.16 -3.07 -21.24
CA LYS A 28 20.61 -2.79 -19.93
C LYS A 28 20.85 -4.01 -19.05
N LYS A 29 21.88 -3.91 -18.20
CA LYS A 29 22.20 -4.91 -17.18
C LYS A 29 20.95 -5.09 -16.32
N ALA A 30 20.26 -6.21 -16.50
CA ALA A 30 19.18 -6.62 -15.63
C ALA A 30 19.77 -6.75 -14.22
N THR A 31 19.45 -5.81 -13.35
CA THR A 31 19.70 -5.94 -11.92
C THR A 31 18.78 -7.06 -11.44
N THR A 32 19.35 -8.26 -11.32
CA THR A 32 18.69 -9.35 -10.61
C THR A 32 18.48 -8.90 -9.18
N SER A 33 17.28 -8.48 -8.86
CA SER A 33 16.86 -8.25 -7.48
C SER A 33 17.00 -9.58 -6.73
N ARG A 34 17.98 -9.66 -5.84
CA ARG A 34 18.14 -10.80 -4.94
C ARG A 34 17.01 -10.74 -3.92
N THR A 35 15.95 -11.48 -4.16
CA THR A 35 14.86 -11.63 -3.19
C THR A 35 15.31 -12.62 -2.12
N VAL A 36 15.33 -12.19 -0.88
CA VAL A 36 15.57 -13.04 0.28
C VAL A 36 14.21 -13.37 0.90
N ARG A 37 13.91 -14.65 1.02
CA ARG A 37 12.72 -15.08 1.77
C ARG A 37 13.07 -15.08 3.25
N VAL A 38 12.38 -14.27 4.03
CA VAL A 38 12.51 -14.22 5.48
C VAL A 38 11.24 -14.82 6.08
N ASP A 39 11.44 -15.65 7.10
CA ASP A 39 10.36 -16.25 7.87
C ASP A 39 9.73 -15.16 8.76
N ILE A 40 8.42 -14.99 8.68
CA ILE A 40 7.69 -13.95 9.41
C ILE A 40 7.80 -14.15 10.93
N GLU A 41 7.73 -15.39 11.39
CA GLU A 41 7.85 -15.70 12.82
C GLU A 41 9.21 -15.26 13.38
N LYS A 42 10.27 -15.37 12.56
CA LYS A 42 11.60 -14.91 12.97
C LYS A 42 11.69 -13.38 13.01
N LEU A 43 10.97 -12.67 12.12
CA LEU A 43 10.88 -11.20 12.19
C LEU A 43 10.11 -10.76 13.42
N ASP A 44 9.02 -11.43 13.77
CA ASP A 44 8.24 -11.15 14.97
C ASP A 44 9.06 -11.37 16.24
N MET A 45 9.82 -12.47 16.29
CA MET A 45 10.76 -12.76 17.39
C MET A 45 11.82 -11.65 17.51
N LEU A 46 12.40 -11.21 16.40
CA LEU A 46 13.39 -10.14 16.37
C LEU A 46 12.79 -8.82 16.87
N MET A 47 11.55 -8.49 16.46
CA MET A 47 10.83 -7.30 16.95
C MET A 47 10.61 -7.34 18.45
N ASN A 48 10.25 -8.50 19.02
CA ASN A 48 10.11 -8.68 20.46
C ASN A 48 11.42 -8.44 21.19
N GLN A 49 12.54 -8.98 20.68
CA GLN A 49 13.87 -8.76 21.27
C GLN A 49 14.30 -7.28 21.19
N VAL A 50 13.99 -6.59 20.09
CA VAL A 50 14.27 -5.15 19.97
C VAL A 50 13.41 -4.34 20.95
N SER A 51 12.14 -4.72 21.14
CA SER A 51 11.26 -4.10 22.13
C SER A 51 11.77 -4.27 23.56
N GLU A 52 12.25 -5.48 23.92
CA GLU A 52 12.88 -5.74 25.22
C GLU A 52 14.16 -4.92 25.42
N LEU A 53 14.96 -4.78 24.36
CA LEU A 53 16.18 -3.95 24.39
C LEU A 53 15.84 -2.47 24.61
N ILE A 54 14.78 -1.95 24.00
CA ILE A 54 14.27 -0.57 24.21
C ILE A 54 13.84 -0.39 25.67
N ILE A 55 13.13 -1.36 26.25
CA ILE A 55 12.68 -1.30 27.64
C ILE A 55 13.88 -1.30 28.58
N ALA A 56 14.86 -2.18 28.36
CA ALA A 56 16.10 -2.24 29.17
C ALA A 56 16.89 -0.94 29.06
N LYS A 57 17.03 -0.36 27.85
CA LYS A 57 17.64 0.94 27.62
C LYS A 57 16.92 2.05 28.40
N ASN A 58 15.58 2.11 28.31
CA ASN A 58 14.79 3.14 29.01
C ASN A 58 14.97 3.03 30.53
N SER A 59 15.09 1.83 31.07
CA SER A 59 15.39 1.62 32.49
C SER A 59 16.78 2.15 32.88
N LEU A 60 17.81 1.93 32.04
CA LEU A 60 19.14 2.50 32.25
C LEU A 60 19.15 4.02 32.22
N VAL A 61 18.43 4.63 31.27
CA VAL A 61 18.26 6.09 31.18
C VAL A 61 17.60 6.63 32.44
N ALA A 62 16.55 6.01 32.92
CA ALA A 62 15.84 6.41 34.15
C ALA A 62 16.74 6.31 35.41
N MET A 63 17.55 5.26 35.53
CA MET A 63 18.52 5.10 36.62
C MET A 63 19.61 6.16 36.56
N SER A 64 20.12 6.47 35.36
CA SER A 64 21.13 7.52 35.15
C SER A 64 20.64 8.91 35.56
N SER A 65 19.35 9.19 35.37
CA SER A 65 18.74 10.48 35.71
C SER A 65 18.48 10.66 37.21
N SER A 66 18.47 9.55 37.99
CA SER A 66 18.23 9.59 39.43
C SER A 66 19.49 9.64 40.30
N ASP A 67 20.65 9.35 39.75
CA ASP A 67 21.92 9.48 40.48
C ASP A 67 22.43 10.95 40.36
N GLY A 68 22.14 11.75 41.39
CA GLY A 68 22.52 13.16 41.46
C GLY A 68 24.02 13.42 41.25
N GLU A 69 24.29 14.56 40.60
CA GLU A 69 25.51 15.37 40.50
C GLU A 69 26.84 14.80 41.06
N ASN A 70 27.35 13.73 40.48
CA ASN A 70 28.78 13.43 40.63
C ASN A 70 29.45 13.54 39.25
N ASN A 71 30.46 14.38 39.15
CA ASN A 71 31.25 14.73 37.94
C ASN A 71 31.91 13.55 37.22
N ASN A 72 31.67 12.30 37.60
CA ASN A 72 32.20 11.11 36.96
C ASN A 72 31.25 10.49 35.92
N ASN A 73 30.06 11.09 35.69
CA ASN A 73 29.01 10.49 34.87
C ASN A 73 28.98 10.96 33.40
N GLN A 74 29.83 11.91 32.97
CA GLN A 74 29.78 12.41 31.59
C GLN A 74 30.02 11.30 30.57
N SER A 75 31.03 10.46 30.81
CA SER A 75 31.32 9.30 29.96
C SER A 75 30.18 8.28 29.96
N PHE A 76 29.47 8.12 31.06
CA PHE A 76 28.33 7.23 31.18
C PHE A 76 27.12 7.78 30.40
N HIS A 77 26.85 9.08 30.49
CA HIS A 77 25.79 9.71 29.70
C HIS A 77 26.07 9.64 28.19
N GLU A 78 27.31 9.86 27.76
CA GLU A 78 27.72 9.71 26.37
C GLU A 78 27.45 8.27 25.85
N GLN A 79 27.72 7.26 26.68
CA GLN A 79 27.46 5.86 26.33
C GLN A 79 25.97 5.55 26.27
N ILE A 80 25.14 6.14 27.13
CA ILE A 80 23.69 6.01 27.09
C ILE A 80 23.12 6.65 25.81
N GLU A 81 23.53 7.86 25.46
CA GLU A 81 23.12 8.53 24.22
C GLU A 81 23.52 7.71 22.97
N TYR A 82 24.73 7.15 23.01
CA TYR A 82 25.18 6.25 21.95
C TYR A 82 24.31 5.01 21.84
N LEU A 83 23.99 4.37 22.97
CA LEU A 83 23.10 3.21 23.03
C LEU A 83 21.69 3.55 22.52
N GLU A 84 21.17 4.70 22.89
CA GLU A 84 19.88 5.19 22.42
C GLU A 84 19.83 5.33 20.89
N ARG A 85 20.86 5.95 20.31
CA ARG A 85 20.97 6.09 18.87
C ARG A 85 21.06 4.75 18.15
N ILE A 86 21.87 3.82 18.66
CA ILE A 86 22.03 2.47 18.07
C ILE A 86 20.70 1.70 18.15
N THR A 87 20.02 1.75 19.29
CA THR A 87 18.77 1.05 19.51
C THR A 87 17.67 1.60 18.61
N THR A 88 17.60 2.92 18.43
CA THR A 88 16.66 3.57 17.51
C THR A 88 16.93 3.14 16.06
N ASN A 89 18.18 3.21 15.61
CA ASN A 89 18.56 2.79 14.27
C ASN A 89 18.27 1.29 14.02
N LEU A 90 18.48 0.45 15.01
CA LEU A 90 18.17 -0.98 14.94
C LEU A 90 16.66 -1.20 14.81
N HIS A 91 15.86 -0.52 15.63
CA HIS A 91 14.40 -0.58 15.56
C HIS A 91 13.89 -0.17 14.18
N GLU A 92 14.33 0.98 13.66
CA GLU A 92 13.96 1.45 12.32
C GLU A 92 14.35 0.45 11.23
N SER A 93 15.55 -0.13 11.32
CA SER A 93 16.04 -1.10 10.34
C SER A 93 15.20 -2.38 10.34
N VAL A 94 14.82 -2.89 11.50
CA VAL A 94 13.98 -4.09 11.63
C VAL A 94 12.55 -3.79 11.18
N MET A 95 11.99 -2.63 11.55
CA MET A 95 10.69 -2.18 11.08
C MET A 95 10.64 -2.09 9.55
N LYS A 96 11.67 -1.53 8.92
CA LYS A 96 11.73 -1.41 7.47
C LYS A 96 11.73 -2.76 6.74
N VAL A 97 12.34 -3.79 7.32
CA VAL A 97 12.31 -5.16 6.76
C VAL A 97 10.90 -5.78 6.84
N ARG A 98 10.09 -5.33 7.79
CA ARG A 98 8.73 -5.81 8.04
C ARG A 98 7.66 -5.09 7.22
N MET A 99 8.01 -3.96 6.61
CA MET A 99 7.07 -3.19 5.78
C MET A 99 6.66 -3.98 4.54
N VAL A 100 5.37 -3.91 4.22
CA VAL A 100 4.78 -4.52 3.02
C VAL A 100 3.88 -3.50 2.31
N PRO A 101 3.81 -3.53 0.97
CA PRO A 101 2.91 -2.65 0.22
C PRO A 101 1.44 -2.90 0.58
N ILE A 102 0.64 -1.84 0.63
CA ILE A 102 -0.81 -1.93 0.88
C ILE A 102 -1.52 -2.68 -0.26
N GLU A 103 -0.91 -2.81 -1.44
CA GLU A 103 -1.38 -3.61 -2.56
C GLU A 103 -1.83 -5.00 -2.13
N SER A 104 -1.11 -5.63 -1.18
CA SER A 104 -1.43 -6.97 -0.66
C SER A 104 -2.85 -7.10 -0.10
N VAL A 105 -3.42 -6.00 0.42
CA VAL A 105 -4.80 -5.92 0.92
C VAL A 105 -5.76 -5.42 -0.15
N THR A 106 -5.34 -4.45 -0.97
CA THR A 106 -6.23 -3.77 -1.92
C THR A 106 -6.57 -4.62 -3.14
N GLN A 107 -5.74 -5.58 -3.52
CA GLN A 107 -5.95 -6.46 -4.69
C GLN A 107 -7.33 -7.13 -4.73
N LYS A 108 -7.95 -7.41 -3.60
CA LYS A 108 -9.27 -8.04 -3.51
C LYS A 108 -10.45 -7.08 -3.76
N TYR A 109 -10.24 -5.76 -3.57
CA TYR A 109 -11.33 -4.78 -3.58
C TYR A 109 -11.95 -4.53 -4.97
N PRO A 110 -11.22 -4.51 -6.09
CA PRO A 110 -11.82 -4.34 -7.41
C PRO A 110 -12.84 -5.45 -7.73
N ARG A 111 -12.55 -6.68 -7.32
CA ARG A 111 -13.52 -7.79 -7.48
C ARG A 111 -14.75 -7.59 -6.60
N MET A 112 -14.54 -7.24 -5.34
CA MET A 112 -15.62 -6.97 -4.38
C MET A 112 -16.57 -5.86 -4.90
N ILE A 113 -16.01 -4.73 -5.37
CA ILE A 113 -16.81 -3.61 -5.91
C ILE A 113 -17.59 -4.03 -7.16
N ARG A 114 -17.01 -4.86 -8.03
CA ARG A 114 -17.73 -5.41 -9.20
C ARG A 114 -18.89 -6.30 -8.78
N ASP A 115 -18.72 -7.12 -7.75
CA ASP A 115 -19.79 -7.98 -7.24
C ASP A 115 -20.89 -7.15 -6.57
N LEU A 116 -20.53 -6.11 -5.78
CA LEU A 116 -21.46 -5.14 -5.22
C LEU A 116 -22.22 -4.36 -6.29
N SER A 117 -21.55 -3.92 -7.36
CA SER A 117 -22.16 -3.24 -8.51
C SER A 117 -23.31 -4.05 -9.10
N ARG A 118 -23.13 -5.37 -9.23
CA ARG A 118 -24.17 -6.27 -9.72
C ARG A 118 -25.31 -6.45 -8.71
N THR A 119 -24.97 -6.65 -7.44
CA THR A 119 -25.97 -6.90 -6.38
C THR A 119 -26.85 -5.68 -6.12
N LEU A 120 -26.24 -4.48 -6.11
CA LEU A 120 -26.94 -3.23 -5.86
C LEU A 120 -27.55 -2.59 -7.12
N ASN A 121 -27.30 -3.18 -8.30
CA ASN A 121 -27.70 -2.65 -9.60
C ASN A 121 -27.26 -1.20 -9.80
N LYS A 122 -26.06 -0.84 -9.33
CA LYS A 122 -25.44 0.48 -9.46
C LYS A 122 -24.16 0.37 -10.30
N LYS A 123 -24.01 1.23 -11.29
CA LYS A 123 -22.74 1.32 -12.04
C LYS A 123 -21.72 2.08 -11.19
N MET A 124 -20.64 1.39 -10.82
CA MET A 124 -19.59 2.00 -9.99
C MET A 124 -18.20 1.56 -10.41
N ASN A 125 -17.22 2.40 -10.15
CA ASN A 125 -15.80 2.17 -10.38
C ASN A 125 -15.02 2.41 -9.09
N LEU A 126 -13.91 1.69 -8.92
CA LEU A 126 -12.96 1.88 -7.82
C LEU A 126 -11.65 2.38 -8.40
N VAL A 127 -11.18 3.52 -7.89
CA VAL A 127 -9.87 4.09 -8.20
C VAL A 127 -8.99 3.94 -6.96
N ILE A 128 -7.89 3.22 -7.11
CA ILE A 128 -6.90 3.02 -6.05
C ILE A 128 -5.62 3.75 -6.45
N THR A 129 -5.04 4.51 -5.53
CA THR A 129 -3.76 5.20 -5.71
C THR A 129 -2.87 4.99 -4.50
N GLY A 130 -1.55 4.94 -4.73
CA GLY A 130 -0.56 4.71 -3.69
C GLY A 130 -0.53 3.28 -3.17
N GLU A 131 -0.80 2.29 -4.03
CA GLU A 131 -0.74 0.87 -3.67
C GLU A 131 0.66 0.40 -3.26
N ASP A 132 1.70 1.14 -3.65
CA ASP A 132 3.09 0.97 -3.29
C ASP A 132 3.45 1.53 -1.90
N THR A 133 2.50 2.21 -1.22
CA THR A 133 2.72 2.71 0.13
C THR A 133 2.97 1.54 1.09
N GLU A 134 4.11 1.60 1.76
CA GLU A 134 4.55 0.55 2.69
C GLU A 134 3.96 0.76 4.09
N LEU A 135 3.51 -0.31 4.71
CA LEU A 135 2.96 -0.38 6.06
C LEU A 135 3.52 -1.58 6.81
N ASP A 136 3.56 -1.49 8.14
CA ASP A 136 3.85 -2.65 8.97
C ASP A 136 2.83 -3.77 8.69
N ARG A 137 3.34 -4.99 8.55
CA ARG A 137 2.52 -6.15 8.20
C ARG A 137 1.36 -6.38 9.18
N THR A 138 1.57 -6.18 10.48
CA THR A 138 0.49 -6.34 11.47
C THR A 138 -0.65 -5.35 11.22
N VAL A 139 -0.30 -4.12 10.84
CA VAL A 139 -1.28 -3.08 10.49
C VAL A 139 -2.03 -3.49 9.22
N VAL A 140 -1.30 -3.95 8.19
CA VAL A 140 -1.90 -4.41 6.92
C VAL A 140 -2.90 -5.54 7.17
N ASP A 141 -2.56 -6.51 8.02
CA ASP A 141 -3.45 -7.62 8.35
C ASP A 141 -4.73 -7.14 9.11
N GLN A 142 -4.63 -6.07 9.89
CA GLN A 142 -5.74 -5.54 10.69
C GLN A 142 -6.64 -4.55 9.93
N ILE A 143 -6.10 -3.78 8.97
CA ILE A 143 -6.89 -2.76 8.26
C ILE A 143 -7.78 -3.32 7.16
N GLY A 144 -7.55 -4.56 6.75
CA GLY A 144 -8.27 -5.17 5.62
C GLY A 144 -9.79 -5.15 5.78
N ASP A 145 -10.29 -5.56 6.93
CA ASP A 145 -11.72 -5.60 7.22
C ASP A 145 -12.35 -4.21 7.41
N PRO A 146 -11.74 -3.27 8.17
CA PRO A 146 -12.19 -1.89 8.22
C PRO A 146 -12.29 -1.21 6.85
N LEU A 147 -11.28 -1.35 6.00
CA LEU A 147 -11.30 -0.77 4.66
C LEU A 147 -12.39 -1.40 3.78
N GLN A 148 -12.56 -2.71 3.84
CA GLN A 148 -13.65 -3.40 3.15
C GLN A 148 -15.02 -2.87 3.58
N HIS A 149 -15.21 -2.61 4.87
CA HIS A 149 -16.45 -2.06 5.40
C HIS A 149 -16.70 -0.63 4.90
N LEU A 150 -15.69 0.23 4.91
CA LEU A 150 -15.79 1.58 4.38
C LEU A 150 -16.13 1.60 2.89
N LEU A 151 -15.46 0.79 2.08
CA LEU A 151 -15.75 0.66 0.66
C LEU A 151 -17.19 0.14 0.40
N ARG A 152 -17.65 -0.79 1.21
CA ARG A 152 -19.04 -1.28 1.13
C ARG A 152 -20.04 -0.18 1.49
N ASN A 153 -19.78 0.60 2.53
CA ASN A 153 -20.63 1.73 2.91
C ASN A 153 -20.71 2.78 1.81
N SER A 154 -19.58 3.12 1.18
CA SER A 154 -19.56 4.03 0.02
C SER A 154 -20.39 3.47 -1.14
N ALA A 155 -20.29 2.18 -1.43
CA ALA A 155 -21.06 1.55 -2.50
C ALA A 155 -22.58 1.50 -2.21
N ASP A 156 -22.95 1.14 -1.00
CA ASP A 156 -24.35 0.88 -0.60
C ASP A 156 -25.09 2.19 -0.31
N HIS A 157 -24.52 3.00 0.56
CA HIS A 157 -25.14 4.22 1.11
C HIS A 157 -24.58 5.52 0.54
N GLY A 158 -23.30 5.56 0.12
CA GLY A 158 -22.67 6.74 -0.44
C GLY A 158 -23.19 7.03 -1.84
N LEU A 159 -23.11 6.07 -2.76
CA LEU A 159 -23.49 6.26 -4.16
C LEU A 159 -25.00 6.17 -4.35
N GLU A 160 -25.55 7.09 -5.14
CA GLU A 160 -26.95 7.06 -5.62
C GLU A 160 -27.17 5.99 -6.67
N SER A 161 -28.45 5.70 -6.99
CA SER A 161 -28.81 4.89 -8.18
C SER A 161 -28.42 5.64 -9.47
N ASN A 162 -28.25 4.87 -10.56
CA ASN A 162 -27.82 5.45 -11.84
C ASN A 162 -28.80 6.52 -12.34
N GLU A 163 -30.09 6.30 -12.15
CA GLU A 163 -31.18 7.22 -12.55
C GLU A 163 -31.07 8.54 -11.78
N VAL A 164 -30.94 8.47 -10.45
CA VAL A 164 -30.82 9.65 -9.58
C VAL A 164 -29.54 10.44 -9.89
N ARG A 165 -28.44 9.77 -10.24
CA ARG A 165 -27.20 10.44 -10.65
C ARG A 165 -27.39 11.24 -11.93
N LEU A 166 -28.05 10.67 -12.95
CA LEU A 166 -28.35 11.33 -14.20
C LEU A 166 -29.30 12.52 -14.01
N GLU A 167 -30.34 12.37 -13.20
CA GLU A 167 -31.26 13.47 -12.84
C GLU A 167 -30.53 14.66 -12.17
N ARG A 168 -29.45 14.38 -11.42
CA ARG A 168 -28.64 15.39 -10.76
C ARG A 168 -27.50 15.92 -11.64
N GLY A 169 -27.42 15.51 -12.89
CA GLY A 169 -26.36 15.92 -13.82
C GLY A 169 -24.99 15.34 -13.50
N LYS A 170 -24.92 14.27 -12.69
CA LYS A 170 -23.69 13.54 -12.39
C LYS A 170 -23.44 12.44 -13.44
N PRO A 171 -22.18 12.00 -13.63
CA PRO A 171 -21.89 10.82 -14.45
C PRO A 171 -22.69 9.62 -13.97
N GLU A 172 -23.20 8.79 -14.88
CA GLU A 172 -23.95 7.58 -14.56
C GLU A 172 -23.16 6.60 -13.68
N ILE A 173 -21.83 6.51 -13.92
CA ILE A 173 -20.92 5.66 -13.17
C ILE A 173 -20.46 6.41 -11.92
N GLY A 174 -20.80 5.90 -10.72
CA GLY A 174 -20.27 6.40 -9.46
C GLY A 174 -18.82 5.99 -9.25
N THR A 175 -18.03 6.83 -8.60
CA THR A 175 -16.62 6.56 -8.35
C THR A 175 -16.33 6.51 -6.86
N ILE A 176 -15.68 5.43 -6.44
CA ILE A 176 -15.14 5.25 -5.08
C ILE A 176 -13.63 5.40 -5.17
N PHE A 177 -13.03 6.14 -4.25
CA PHE A 177 -11.59 6.40 -4.20
C PHE A 177 -10.99 5.76 -2.96
N LEU A 178 -9.87 5.09 -3.14
CA LEU A 178 -8.99 4.66 -2.05
C LEU A 178 -7.60 5.22 -2.34
N ASN A 179 -7.15 6.16 -1.51
CA ASN A 179 -5.85 6.79 -1.68
C ASN A 179 -4.99 6.50 -0.45
N ALA A 180 -3.81 5.95 -0.65
CA ALA A 180 -2.81 5.76 0.40
C ALA A 180 -1.58 6.63 0.09
N TYR A 181 -1.03 7.28 1.10
CA TYR A 181 0.20 8.05 0.97
C TYR A 181 0.87 8.28 2.33
N GLN A 182 2.14 8.59 2.29
CA GLN A 182 2.90 8.92 3.49
C GLN A 182 2.85 10.42 3.74
N GLU A 183 2.54 10.82 4.97
CA GLU A 183 2.53 12.19 5.44
C GLU A 183 3.38 12.31 6.70
N GLY A 184 4.63 12.75 6.54
CA GLY A 184 5.62 12.75 7.63
C GLY A 184 5.90 11.33 8.11
N ASN A 185 5.69 11.07 9.40
CA ASN A 185 5.86 9.75 10.02
C ASN A 185 4.58 8.89 10.01
N ASN A 186 3.51 9.39 9.40
CA ASN A 186 2.23 8.70 9.37
C ASN A 186 1.92 8.21 7.94
N VAL A 187 1.21 7.10 7.85
CA VAL A 187 0.54 6.70 6.61
C VAL A 187 -0.92 7.09 6.70
N VAL A 188 -1.38 7.79 5.68
CA VAL A 188 -2.77 8.23 5.56
C VAL A 188 -3.46 7.40 4.51
N ILE A 189 -4.59 6.79 4.88
CA ILE A 189 -5.45 6.05 3.96
C ILE A 189 -6.80 6.77 3.93
N LYS A 190 -7.20 7.24 2.75
CA LYS A 190 -8.47 7.93 2.53
C LYS A 190 -9.39 7.08 1.68
N VAL A 191 -10.61 6.87 2.15
CA VAL A 191 -11.71 6.30 1.37
C VAL A 191 -12.74 7.41 1.16
N GLY A 192 -13.21 7.56 -0.06
CA GLY A 192 -14.21 8.55 -0.42
C GLY A 192 -15.02 8.10 -1.62
N ASP A 193 -16.12 8.79 -1.87
CA ASP A 193 -16.98 8.59 -3.03
C ASP A 193 -17.50 9.92 -3.59
N ASP A 194 -18.03 9.89 -4.80
CA ASP A 194 -18.65 11.03 -5.47
C ASP A 194 -20.19 11.05 -5.34
N GLY A 195 -20.68 10.37 -4.29
CA GLY A 195 -22.12 10.23 -4.02
C GLY A 195 -22.77 11.42 -3.30
N ASN A 196 -23.80 11.11 -2.49
CA ASN A 196 -24.63 12.12 -1.81
C ASN A 196 -23.94 12.82 -0.64
N GLY A 197 -22.81 12.28 -0.16
CA GLY A 197 -22.25 12.67 1.14
C GLY A 197 -23.09 12.12 2.30
N ILE A 198 -22.83 12.64 3.51
CA ILE A 198 -23.50 12.21 4.74
C ILE A 198 -24.61 13.18 5.08
N ASP A 199 -25.83 12.68 5.26
CA ASP A 199 -26.93 13.47 5.83
C ASP A 199 -26.71 13.63 7.34
N THR A 200 -26.13 14.79 7.70
CA THR A 200 -25.77 15.10 9.08
C THR A 200 -26.97 15.24 10.00
N GLU A 201 -28.14 15.63 9.49
CA GLU A 201 -29.36 15.78 10.29
C GLU A 201 -29.97 14.41 10.61
N ALA A 202 -30.01 13.50 9.63
CA ALA A 202 -30.45 12.14 9.85
C ALA A 202 -29.56 11.40 10.84
N VAL A 203 -28.23 11.54 10.72
CA VAL A 203 -27.28 10.90 11.64
C VAL A 203 -27.42 11.43 13.07
N LYS A 204 -27.59 12.74 13.27
CA LYS A 204 -27.84 13.33 14.60
C LYS A 204 -29.11 12.76 15.22
N THR A 205 -30.20 12.63 14.45
CA THR A 205 -31.47 12.13 14.95
C THR A 205 -31.33 10.68 15.44
N VAL A 206 -30.64 9.81 14.70
CA VAL A 206 -30.40 8.41 15.10
C VAL A 206 -29.52 8.33 16.34
N SER A 207 -28.47 9.16 16.46
CA SER A 207 -27.57 9.19 17.62
C SER A 207 -28.32 9.61 18.90
N TYR A 208 -29.21 10.59 18.82
CA TYR A 208 -30.01 11.03 19.99
C TYR A 208 -31.06 10.00 20.44
N THR A 209 -31.59 9.16 19.53
CA THR A 209 -32.54 8.12 19.90
C THR A 209 -31.89 6.93 20.63
N HIS A 210 -30.65 6.61 20.30
CA HIS A 210 -29.90 5.52 20.94
C HIS A 210 -29.26 5.90 22.31
N LEU A 211 -29.11 7.20 22.62
CA LEU A 211 -28.60 7.66 23.91
C LEU A 211 -29.70 7.76 24.99
N ARG A 212 -30.96 7.48 24.67
CA ARG A 212 -32.10 7.56 25.60
C ARG A 212 -32.75 6.21 25.94
N ALA A 213 -32.12 5.09 25.56
CA ALA A 213 -32.61 3.74 25.88
C ALA A 213 -31.79 3.08 26.97
#